data_96241521aa269bea63b4e6d3b72073e3
#
_entry.id   96241521aa269bea63b4e6d3b72073e3
#
_cell.length_a   1.000
_cell.length_b   1.000
_cell.length_c   1.000
_cell.angle_alpha   90.00
_cell.angle_beta   90.00
_cell.angle_gamma   90.00
#
_symmetry.space_group_name_H-M   'P 1'
#
loop_
_entity.id
_entity.type
_entity.pdbx_description
1 polymer ?
#
loop_
_entity_poly.entity_id
_entity_poly.type
_entity_poly.pdbx_seq_one_letter_code
_entity_poly.pdbx_strand_id
1 'polypeptide(L)'
;MSIGSSAPIDYLITSLLNPNDKIKEGYHTTLVTTKNGNTFTGGLVNEGDQEIILRDNSGRMTKIAKADVRSKIISPVSMMPPGLTASLREDEFIDLVRFLSELGKEGDFKVDSRPVIRNWMALQPHKRTRDDIGHYLSL
;
A
#
# COMPACT_ATOMS: atom_id res chain seq x y z
N MET A 1 -9.34 5.24 8.87
CA MET A 1 -10.42 5.86 8.07
C MET A 1 -10.35 5.27 6.68
N SER A 2 -11.42 4.69 6.18
CA SER A 2 -11.45 4.05 4.84
C SER A 2 -11.71 5.09 3.75
N ILE A 3 -11.34 4.76 2.51
CA ILE A 3 -11.50 5.69 1.40
C ILE A 3 -12.95 5.98 1.09
N GLY A 4 -13.84 4.98 1.17
CA GLY A 4 -15.27 5.15 0.90
C GLY A 4 -16.01 6.07 1.87
N SER A 5 -15.50 6.20 3.12
CA SER A 5 -16.07 7.13 4.10
C SER A 5 -15.44 8.53 4.08
N SER A 6 -14.34 8.72 3.35
CA SER A 6 -13.54 9.96 3.39
C SER A 6 -13.38 10.66 2.05
N ALA A 7 -13.80 10.04 0.94
CA ALA A 7 -13.63 10.58 -0.41
C ALA A 7 -14.99 10.62 -1.15
N PRO A 8 -15.38 11.76 -1.73
CA PRO A 8 -16.52 11.86 -2.64
C PRO A 8 -16.25 11.05 -3.92
N ILE A 9 -17.33 10.62 -4.60
CA ILE A 9 -17.24 9.76 -5.80
C ILE A 9 -16.48 10.46 -6.93
N ASP A 10 -16.72 11.73 -7.16
CA ASP A 10 -16.01 12.54 -8.16
C ASP A 10 -14.49 12.58 -7.92
N TYR A 11 -14.09 12.67 -6.65
CA TYR A 11 -12.68 12.60 -6.26
C TYR A 11 -12.09 11.21 -6.54
N LEU A 12 -12.84 10.14 -6.28
CA LEU A 12 -12.39 8.76 -6.59
C LEU A 12 -12.18 8.57 -8.08
N ILE A 13 -13.15 9.00 -8.90
CA ILE A 13 -13.06 8.92 -10.37
C ILE A 13 -11.86 9.70 -10.87
N THR A 14 -11.72 10.97 -10.46
CA THR A 14 -10.60 11.82 -10.88
C THR A 14 -9.25 11.22 -10.46
N SER A 15 -9.15 10.67 -9.24
CA SER A 15 -7.91 10.05 -8.76
C SER A 15 -7.52 8.80 -9.54
N LEU A 16 -8.50 8.03 -10.05
CA LEU A 16 -8.26 6.83 -10.85
C LEU A 16 -7.86 7.16 -12.30
N LEU A 17 -8.48 8.18 -12.89
CA LEU A 17 -8.23 8.57 -14.28
C LEU A 17 -7.01 9.51 -14.41
N ASN A 18 -6.91 10.49 -13.50
CA ASN A 18 -5.89 11.54 -13.51
C ASN A 18 -5.23 11.65 -12.14
N PRO A 19 -4.40 10.68 -11.73
CA PRO A 19 -3.87 10.58 -10.36
C PRO A 19 -2.97 11.76 -9.95
N ASN A 20 -2.52 12.58 -10.90
CA ASN A 20 -1.70 13.75 -10.63
C ASN A 20 -2.49 15.05 -10.43
N ASP A 21 -3.81 15.07 -10.74
CA ASP A 21 -4.60 16.31 -10.68
C ASP A 21 -4.85 16.78 -9.25
N LYS A 22 -5.15 15.83 -8.36
CA LYS A 22 -5.44 16.09 -6.94
C LYS A 22 -4.79 15.03 -6.08
N ILE A 23 -3.56 15.26 -5.68
CA ILE A 23 -2.83 14.33 -4.83
C ILE A 23 -3.11 14.67 -3.36
N LYS A 24 -3.65 13.72 -2.61
CA LYS A 24 -3.84 13.86 -1.17
C LYS A 24 -2.48 14.00 -0.48
N GLU A 25 -2.42 14.86 0.53
CA GLU A 25 -1.23 15.04 1.36
C GLU A 25 -0.68 13.69 1.87
N GLY A 26 0.64 13.50 1.79
CA GLY A 26 1.30 12.24 2.11
C GLY A 26 1.33 11.20 0.99
N TYR A 27 0.65 11.45 -0.14
CA TYR A 27 0.65 10.55 -1.31
C TYR A 27 1.45 11.10 -2.50
N HIS A 28 2.14 12.22 -2.29
CA HIS A 28 3.13 12.73 -3.24
C HIS A 28 4.37 11.84 -3.26
N THR A 29 4.96 11.70 -4.43
CA THR A 29 6.27 11.07 -4.55
C THR A 29 7.34 11.97 -3.94
N THR A 30 8.08 11.46 -2.97
CA THR A 30 9.19 12.16 -2.32
C THR A 30 10.50 11.51 -2.74
N LEU A 31 11.45 12.33 -3.21
CA LEU A 31 12.81 11.92 -3.50
C LEU A 31 13.73 12.42 -2.39
N VAL A 32 14.50 11.52 -1.82
CA VAL A 32 15.54 11.86 -0.82
C VAL A 32 16.88 11.40 -1.36
N THR A 33 17.78 12.36 -1.58
CA THR A 33 19.16 12.09 -1.98
C THR A 33 20.07 12.25 -0.76
N THR A 34 20.87 11.24 -0.50
CA THR A 34 21.82 11.23 0.61
C THR A 34 23.19 11.80 0.21
N LYS A 35 24.00 12.15 1.19
CA LYS A 35 25.36 12.73 1.01
C LYS A 35 26.30 11.80 0.26
N ASN A 36 26.09 10.48 0.38
CA ASN A 36 26.85 9.46 -0.36
C ASN A 36 26.31 9.19 -1.78
N GLY A 37 25.33 9.98 -2.25
CA GLY A 37 24.79 9.90 -3.61
C GLY A 37 23.66 8.91 -3.82
N ASN A 38 23.23 8.15 -2.82
CA ASN A 38 22.07 7.27 -2.94
C ASN A 38 20.79 8.08 -3.03
N THR A 39 19.87 7.65 -3.89
CA THR A 39 18.52 8.25 -4.03
C THR A 39 17.46 7.25 -3.64
N PHE A 40 16.58 7.67 -2.75
CA PHE A 40 15.40 6.91 -2.29
C PHE A 40 14.14 7.61 -2.75
N THR A 41 13.19 6.84 -3.24
CA THR A 41 11.91 7.35 -3.77
C THR A 41 10.76 6.63 -3.09
N GLY A 42 9.74 7.37 -2.67
CA GLY A 42 8.56 6.79 -2.03
C GLY A 42 7.63 7.85 -1.48
N GLY A 43 6.50 7.41 -0.90
CA GLY A 43 5.62 8.29 -0.14
C GLY A 43 6.20 8.59 1.23
N LEU A 44 6.13 9.83 1.65
CA LEU A 44 6.54 10.25 2.98
C LEU A 44 5.56 9.70 4.02
N VAL A 45 6.03 8.81 4.88
CA VAL A 45 5.23 8.23 5.98
C VAL A 45 5.38 9.05 7.25
N ASN A 46 6.63 9.40 7.57
CA ASN A 46 6.95 10.19 8.75
C ASN A 46 8.24 10.98 8.52
N GLU A 47 8.29 12.15 9.11
CA GLU A 47 9.47 13.00 9.18
C GLU A 47 9.67 13.45 10.63
N GLY A 48 10.44 12.66 11.38
CA GLY A 48 10.84 12.98 12.75
C GLY A 48 12.08 13.87 12.80
N ASP A 49 12.55 14.18 14.01
CA ASP A 49 13.74 15.01 14.21
C ASP A 49 15.04 14.33 13.72
N GLN A 50 15.12 13.01 13.81
CA GLN A 50 16.30 12.23 13.53
C GLN A 50 16.25 11.51 12.19
N GLU A 51 15.05 11.12 11.70
CA GLU A 51 14.91 10.29 10.54
C GLU A 51 13.72 10.70 9.64
N ILE A 52 13.84 10.36 8.37
CA ILE A 52 12.77 10.38 7.37
C ILE A 52 12.40 8.93 7.06
N ILE A 53 11.11 8.61 7.05
CA ILE A 53 10.60 7.29 6.68
C ILE A 53 9.83 7.40 5.38
N LEU A 54 10.32 6.72 4.35
CA LEU A 54 9.66 6.59 3.07
C LEU A 54 9.06 5.19 2.92
N ARG A 55 7.92 5.10 2.23
CA ARG A 55 7.30 3.84 1.82
C ARG A 55 7.28 3.76 0.30
N ASP A 56 7.86 2.71 -0.26
CA ASP A 56 7.82 2.44 -1.69
C ASP A 56 6.49 1.80 -2.14
N ASN A 57 6.33 1.60 -3.46
CA ASN A 57 5.10 1.01 -4.02
C ASN A 57 4.90 -0.47 -3.64
N SER A 58 5.94 -1.15 -3.16
CA SER A 58 5.83 -2.52 -2.63
C SER A 58 5.41 -2.57 -1.16
N GLY A 59 5.27 -1.39 -0.53
CA GLY A 59 4.95 -1.25 0.90
C GLY A 59 6.17 -1.32 1.82
N ARG A 60 7.39 -1.43 1.29
CA ARG A 60 8.62 -1.47 2.07
C ARG A 60 8.91 -0.10 2.67
N MET A 61 9.25 -0.09 3.96
CA MET A 61 9.65 1.11 4.67
C MET A 61 11.16 1.28 4.61
N THR A 62 11.61 2.46 4.22
CA THR A 62 13.04 2.85 4.25
C THR A 62 13.22 4.01 5.22
N LYS A 63 14.10 3.82 6.20
CA LYS A 63 14.49 4.84 7.17
C LYS A 63 15.79 5.49 6.71
N ILE A 64 15.80 6.81 6.69
CA ILE A 64 16.93 7.61 6.24
C ILE A 64 17.26 8.60 7.37
N ALA A 65 18.48 8.54 7.91
CA ALA A 65 18.89 9.48 8.92
C ALA A 65 18.95 10.91 8.33
N LYS A 66 18.36 11.88 9.00
CA LYS A 66 18.38 13.28 8.53
C LYS A 66 19.79 13.84 8.39
N ALA A 67 20.73 13.38 9.22
CA ALA A 67 22.13 13.74 9.13
C ALA A 67 22.76 13.36 7.79
N ASP A 68 22.25 12.32 7.12
CA ASP A 68 22.75 11.83 5.84
C ASP A 68 22.03 12.44 4.65
N VAL A 69 20.96 13.17 4.86
CA VAL A 69 20.18 13.79 3.77
C VAL A 69 20.95 14.96 3.17
N ARG A 70 21.15 14.93 1.86
CA ARG A 70 21.66 16.04 1.06
C ARG A 70 20.54 16.91 0.51
N SER A 71 19.48 16.29 -0.02
CA SER A 71 18.31 16.99 -0.55
C SER A 71 17.05 16.15 -0.40
N LYS A 72 15.91 16.83 -0.22
CA LYS A 72 14.58 16.26 -0.24
C LYS A 72 13.72 17.07 -1.21
N ILE A 73 13.07 16.41 -2.14
CA ILE A 73 12.20 17.02 -3.15
C ILE A 73 10.85 16.30 -3.08
N ILE A 74 9.80 17.07 -2.91
CA ILE A 74 8.43 16.57 -3.05
C ILE A 74 8.02 16.81 -4.50
N SER A 75 7.82 15.72 -5.24
CA SER A 75 7.44 15.77 -6.63
C SER A 75 5.93 16.04 -6.77
N PRO A 76 5.48 16.80 -7.76
CA PRO A 76 4.05 16.95 -8.07
C PRO A 76 3.45 15.70 -8.73
N VAL A 77 4.12 14.55 -8.62
CA VAL A 77 3.70 13.27 -9.20
C VAL A 77 3.17 12.38 -8.09
N SER A 78 1.99 11.79 -8.34
CA SER A 78 1.37 10.80 -7.46
C SER A 78 2.20 9.51 -7.39
N MET A 79 2.15 8.83 -6.26
CA MET A 79 2.62 7.45 -6.17
C MET A 79 1.72 6.47 -6.96
N MET A 80 0.49 6.86 -7.29
CA MET A 80 -0.39 6.08 -8.17
C MET A 80 0.01 6.36 -9.63
N PRO A 81 0.50 5.36 -10.38
CA PRO A 81 0.85 5.56 -11.77
C PRO A 81 -0.41 5.83 -12.61
N PRO A 82 -0.34 6.68 -13.64
CA PRO A 82 -1.43 6.87 -14.58
C PRO A 82 -1.69 5.59 -15.38
N GLY A 83 -2.93 5.43 -15.84
CA GLY A 83 -3.32 4.33 -16.71
C GLY A 83 -3.62 2.99 -16.02
N LEU A 84 -3.67 2.95 -14.67
CA LEU A 84 -4.01 1.72 -13.93
C LEU A 84 -5.37 1.14 -14.34
N THR A 85 -6.31 1.97 -14.77
CA THR A 85 -7.66 1.56 -15.17
C THR A 85 -7.83 1.42 -16.67
N ALA A 86 -6.76 1.61 -17.46
CA ALA A 86 -6.84 1.62 -18.94
C ALA A 86 -7.23 0.26 -19.55
N SER A 87 -7.03 -0.83 -18.82
CA SER A 87 -7.42 -2.19 -19.25
C SER A 87 -8.82 -2.61 -18.81
N LEU A 88 -9.49 -1.81 -17.98
CA LEU A 88 -10.83 -2.09 -17.50
C LEU A 88 -11.86 -1.70 -18.55
N ARG A 89 -12.91 -2.50 -18.69
CA ARG A 89 -14.10 -2.12 -19.42
C ARG A 89 -14.89 -1.08 -18.60
N GLU A 90 -15.83 -0.39 -19.23
CA GLU A 90 -16.63 0.65 -18.58
C GLU A 90 -17.41 0.10 -17.36
N ASP A 91 -18.03 -1.07 -17.51
CA ASP A 91 -18.77 -1.75 -16.44
C ASP A 91 -17.84 -2.10 -15.25
N GLU A 92 -16.65 -2.64 -15.52
CA GLU A 92 -15.65 -2.98 -14.50
C GLU A 92 -15.11 -1.73 -13.78
N PHE A 93 -14.96 -0.62 -14.51
CA PHE A 93 -14.57 0.65 -13.91
C PHE A 93 -15.66 1.19 -12.97
N ILE A 94 -16.94 1.13 -13.39
CA ILE A 94 -18.07 1.55 -12.57
C ILE A 94 -18.14 0.69 -11.29
N ASP A 95 -17.97 -0.63 -11.42
CA ASP A 95 -17.97 -1.54 -10.27
C ASP A 95 -16.82 -1.25 -9.31
N LEU A 96 -15.62 -0.94 -9.84
CA LEU A 96 -14.49 -0.52 -9.02
C LEU A 96 -14.79 0.76 -8.23
N VAL A 97 -15.35 1.78 -8.89
CA VAL A 97 -15.72 3.05 -8.24
C VAL A 97 -16.78 2.81 -7.16
N ARG A 98 -17.78 1.98 -7.45
CA ARG A 98 -18.82 1.60 -6.49
C ARG A 98 -18.21 0.88 -5.28
N PHE A 99 -17.38 -0.12 -5.52
CA PHE A 99 -16.65 -0.83 -4.45
C PHE A 99 -15.87 0.14 -3.55
N LEU A 100 -15.06 1.03 -4.16
CA LEU A 100 -14.28 2.00 -3.41
C LEU A 100 -15.14 2.98 -2.62
N SER A 101 -16.28 3.39 -3.17
CA SER A 101 -17.20 4.32 -2.52
C SER A 101 -17.92 3.70 -1.31
N GLU A 102 -18.13 2.39 -1.31
CA GLU A 102 -18.75 1.66 -0.22
C GLU A 102 -17.75 1.10 0.81
N LEU A 103 -16.46 1.09 0.46
CA LEU A 103 -15.42 0.48 1.29
C LEU A 103 -15.33 1.16 2.66
N GLY A 104 -15.58 0.37 3.71
CA GLY A 104 -15.53 0.81 5.11
C GLY A 104 -16.76 1.54 5.62
N LYS A 105 -17.84 1.61 4.83
CA LYS A 105 -19.18 1.91 5.31
C LYS A 105 -19.82 0.66 5.93
N GLU A 106 -20.92 0.84 6.66
CA GLU A 106 -21.71 -0.29 7.13
C GLU A 106 -22.35 -1.01 5.93
N GLY A 107 -22.22 -2.33 5.88
CA GLY A 107 -22.72 -3.18 4.79
C GLY A 107 -21.70 -4.25 4.38
N ASP A 108 -21.87 -4.77 3.17
CA ASP A 108 -21.08 -5.90 2.64
C ASP A 108 -19.58 -5.61 2.53
N PHE A 109 -19.21 -4.33 2.38
CA PHE A 109 -17.82 -3.87 2.26
C PHE A 109 -17.28 -3.22 3.53
N LYS A 110 -17.90 -3.52 4.69
CA LYS A 110 -17.41 -3.07 5.98
C LYS A 110 -15.99 -3.61 6.22
N VAL A 111 -15.07 -2.72 6.54
CA VAL A 111 -13.72 -3.12 6.92
C VAL A 111 -13.77 -3.77 8.29
N ASP A 112 -13.49 -5.07 8.33
CA ASP A 112 -13.37 -5.81 9.58
C ASP A 112 -12.10 -5.37 10.32
N SER A 113 -12.26 -4.87 11.54
CA SER A 113 -11.16 -4.45 12.40
C SER A 113 -10.54 -5.61 13.19
N ARG A 114 -11.11 -6.82 13.08
CA ARG A 114 -10.55 -8.01 13.74
C ARG A 114 -9.16 -8.30 13.15
N PRO A 115 -8.20 -8.72 14.00
CA PRO A 115 -6.89 -9.09 13.51
C PRO A 115 -6.99 -10.29 12.56
N VAL A 116 -6.44 -10.14 11.36
CA VAL A 116 -6.35 -11.22 10.37
C VAL A 116 -4.91 -11.68 10.26
N ILE A 117 -4.70 -12.98 10.17
CA ILE A 117 -3.37 -13.55 9.93
C ILE A 117 -3.04 -13.31 8.46
N ARG A 118 -2.07 -12.44 8.18
CA ARG A 118 -1.62 -12.08 6.82
C ARG A 118 -0.37 -12.81 6.38
N ASN A 119 0.36 -13.40 7.32
CA ASN A 119 1.58 -14.14 7.06
C ASN A 119 1.43 -15.56 7.57
N TRP A 120 1.67 -16.52 6.71
CA TRP A 120 1.62 -17.94 7.02
C TRP A 120 3.01 -18.53 6.80
N MET A 121 3.52 -19.24 7.78
CA MET A 121 4.67 -20.13 7.61
C MET A 121 4.17 -21.56 7.65
N ALA A 122 4.32 -22.27 6.53
CA ALA A 122 4.08 -23.70 6.50
C ALA A 122 5.37 -24.43 6.90
N LEU A 123 5.33 -25.16 7.98
CA LEU A 123 6.41 -26.09 8.33
C LEU A 123 6.29 -27.31 7.40
N GLN A 124 7.31 -27.57 6.61
CA GLN A 124 7.40 -28.84 5.89
C GLN A 124 7.71 -29.94 6.92
N PRO A 125 6.85 -30.95 7.10
CA PRO A 125 7.14 -32.05 8.01
C PRO A 125 8.39 -32.76 7.51
N HIS A 126 9.37 -32.95 8.39
CA HIS A 126 10.51 -33.78 8.12
C HIS A 126 10.04 -35.19 7.81
N LYS A 127 10.76 -35.95 6.95
CA LYS A 127 10.39 -37.28 6.51
C LYS A 127 10.01 -38.23 7.71
N ARG A 128 10.70 -38.11 8.82
CA ARG A 128 10.41 -38.85 10.08
C ARG A 128 9.02 -38.54 10.65
N THR A 129 8.62 -37.26 10.68
CA THR A 129 7.32 -36.83 11.23
C THR A 129 6.16 -37.33 10.38
N ARG A 130 6.37 -37.56 9.08
CA ARG A 130 5.38 -38.10 8.16
C ARG A 130 5.13 -39.59 8.42
N ASP A 131 6.18 -40.33 8.74
CA ASP A 131 6.10 -41.75 9.06
C ASP A 131 5.45 -41.95 10.44
N ASP A 132 5.73 -41.07 11.41
CA ASP A 132 5.14 -41.11 12.76
C ASP A 132 3.63 -40.80 12.75
N ILE A 133 3.17 -39.84 11.94
CA ILE A 133 1.74 -39.52 11.80
C ILE A 133 0.98 -40.68 11.16
N GLY A 134 1.56 -41.38 10.19
CA GLY A 134 0.97 -42.55 9.57
C GLY A 134 0.72 -43.70 10.58
N HIS A 135 1.55 -43.80 11.59
CA HIS A 135 1.42 -44.80 12.65
C HIS A 135 0.29 -44.52 13.65
N TYR A 136 -0.02 -43.22 13.86
CA TYR A 136 -1.13 -42.84 14.75
C TYR A 136 -2.51 -42.84 14.08
N LEU A 137 -2.55 -42.84 12.74
CA LEU A 137 -3.81 -42.87 11.98
C LEU A 137 -4.23 -44.28 11.58
N SER A 138 -3.44 -45.31 11.91
CA SER A 138 -3.72 -46.74 11.63
C SER A 138 -4.17 -47.52 12.88
N LEU A 139 -4.52 -46.86 13.97
CA LEU A 139 -5.22 -47.37 15.13
C LEU A 139 -6.68 -46.94 15.09
#